data_fc4ead7d85e856cb6943888a6f1f6fe2
#
_entry.id   fc4ead7d85e856cb6943888a6f1f6fe2
#
_cell.length_a   1.000
_cell.length_b   1.000
_cell.length_c   1.000
_cell.angle_alpha   90.00
_cell.angle_beta   90.00
_cell.angle_gamma   90.00
#
_symmetry.space_group_name_H-M   'P 1'
#
loop_
_entity.id
_entity.type
_entity.pdbx_description
1 polymer ?
#
loop_
_entity_poly.entity_id
_entity_poly.type
_entity_poly.pdbx_seq_one_letter_code
_entity_poly.pdbx_strand_id
1 'polypeptide(L)'
;MFHTFLIKYAEIGLKGKNRYVFEDALVSHIHHSLKRLDGKFTVTKEAGRIYATAAEEFDYDEVIDALKKVFGIAAICPMVQLEDNGYDDLKAKIVEYVDKAYPDKHFTFKVNTRRANKQYPHTSEEVNRDLGEVILDAFPETKVDVHNPDVLLNVELRAKRINVYSLVIPGPGGMPVGTNGRAMLLLSGGIDSPVAGYMIAKRGVTIEATYFHAPPYTSDRAKQKVVDLAKQVAKYAGPIKLNVVNFTDIQLYIYEQCPHEELTIIMRRYMMKIAEELAKKDDCLGLITGESIGQVASQTVHSLAVTNAVCTLPVFRPLIGFDKQEIVEISEKIDAYETSILPFEDCCTIFVAKHPVTKPSLNVIHNDEKKLSEKIDELMQKAIDTVEVIHIEA
;
A
#
# COMPACT_ATOMS: atom_id res chain seq x y z
N MET A 1 -27.01 9.52 -5.46
CA MET A 1 -27.08 10.55 -4.40
C MET A 1 -25.76 11.32 -4.29
N PHE A 2 -24.64 10.66 -4.09
CA PHE A 2 -23.32 11.29 -3.99
C PHE A 2 -22.66 11.32 -5.37
N HIS A 3 -22.24 12.51 -5.82
CA HIS A 3 -21.49 12.70 -7.07
C HIS A 3 -20.08 13.23 -6.82
N THR A 4 -19.77 13.57 -5.58
CA THR A 4 -18.47 14.10 -5.19
C THR A 4 -17.96 13.38 -3.94
N PHE A 5 -16.65 13.10 -3.92
CA PHE A 5 -15.93 12.53 -2.81
C PHE A 5 -14.91 13.53 -2.31
N LEU A 6 -15.01 13.95 -1.05
CA LEU A 6 -13.96 14.71 -0.38
C LEU A 6 -12.89 13.73 0.09
N ILE A 7 -11.68 13.90 -0.39
CA ILE A 7 -10.52 13.10 -0.02
C ILE A 7 -9.73 13.83 1.05
N LYS A 8 -9.57 13.18 2.20
CA LYS A 8 -8.74 13.67 3.30
C LYS A 8 -7.41 12.94 3.29
N TYR A 9 -6.33 13.66 3.52
CA TYR A 9 -4.99 13.11 3.75
C TYR A 9 -4.50 13.53 5.15
N ALA A 10 -3.57 12.77 5.73
CA ALA A 10 -3.04 13.01 7.08
C ALA A 10 -1.58 13.52 7.02
N GLU A 11 -0.62 12.63 6.83
CA GLU A 11 0.82 12.95 6.90
C GLU A 11 1.26 14.00 5.85
N ILE A 12 0.61 14.05 4.71
CA ILE A 12 0.87 15.09 3.69
C ILE A 12 0.68 16.49 4.29
N GLY A 13 -0.28 16.66 5.20
CA GLY A 13 -0.53 17.93 5.89
C GLY A 13 0.65 18.45 6.71
N LEU A 14 1.56 17.57 7.14
CA LEU A 14 2.77 17.90 7.91
C LEU A 14 3.96 18.32 7.03
N LYS A 15 3.86 18.18 5.71
CA LYS A 15 4.91 18.52 4.75
C LYS A 15 4.93 20.03 4.50
N GLY A 16 5.83 20.76 5.08
CA GLY A 16 5.98 22.20 4.97
C GLY A 16 5.87 22.76 3.54
N LYS A 17 6.92 23.45 3.05
CA LYS A 17 6.92 24.14 1.75
C LYS A 17 6.80 23.22 0.52
N ASN A 18 7.17 21.94 0.64
CA ASN A 18 7.08 20.94 -0.44
C ASN A 18 5.78 20.11 -0.44
N ARG A 19 4.78 20.49 0.37
CA ARG A 19 3.49 19.81 0.48
C ARG A 19 2.79 19.67 -0.88
N TYR A 20 2.89 20.65 -1.75
CA TYR A 20 2.28 20.65 -3.07
C TYR A 20 2.71 19.45 -3.93
N VAL A 21 3.98 19.00 -3.82
CA VAL A 21 4.50 17.83 -4.55
C VAL A 21 3.71 16.58 -4.20
N PHE A 22 3.44 16.36 -2.92
CA PHE A 22 2.67 15.21 -2.42
C PHE A 22 1.19 15.32 -2.76
N GLU A 23 0.62 16.52 -2.69
CA GLU A 23 -0.77 16.75 -3.10
C GLU A 23 -0.95 16.50 -4.59
N ASP A 24 -0.05 16.97 -5.45
CA ASP A 24 -0.12 16.78 -6.90
C ASP A 24 0.05 15.31 -7.28
N ALA A 25 0.97 14.59 -6.62
CA ALA A 25 1.11 13.15 -6.78
C ALA A 25 -0.17 12.41 -6.37
N LEU A 26 -0.78 12.78 -5.23
CA LEU A 26 -2.04 12.18 -4.78
C LEU A 26 -3.18 12.43 -5.76
N VAL A 27 -3.33 13.65 -6.27
CA VAL A 27 -4.32 14.01 -7.31
C VAL A 27 -4.13 13.14 -8.55
N SER A 28 -2.88 12.99 -9.01
CA SER A 28 -2.54 12.16 -10.16
C SER A 28 -2.92 10.69 -9.95
N HIS A 29 -2.62 10.13 -8.77
CA HIS A 29 -2.95 8.73 -8.46
C HIS A 29 -4.46 8.50 -8.34
N ILE A 30 -5.19 9.41 -7.70
CA ILE A 30 -6.65 9.34 -7.64
C ILE A 30 -7.23 9.39 -9.06
N HIS A 31 -6.77 10.33 -9.88
CA HIS A 31 -7.23 10.44 -11.27
C HIS A 31 -6.95 9.14 -12.06
N HIS A 32 -5.74 8.57 -11.91
CA HIS A 32 -5.37 7.32 -12.58
C HIS A 32 -6.24 6.14 -12.12
N SER A 33 -6.48 6.01 -10.81
CA SER A 33 -7.32 4.96 -10.24
C SER A 33 -8.77 5.02 -10.72
N LEU A 34 -9.32 6.23 -10.88
CA LEU A 34 -10.70 6.44 -11.32
C LEU A 34 -10.87 6.45 -12.85
N LYS A 35 -9.78 6.61 -13.63
CA LYS A 35 -9.84 6.74 -15.10
C LYS A 35 -10.44 5.51 -15.79
N ARG A 36 -10.31 4.33 -15.19
CA ARG A 36 -10.79 3.05 -15.74
C ARG A 36 -12.25 2.76 -15.39
N LEU A 37 -12.86 3.56 -14.50
CA LEU A 37 -14.22 3.41 -14.03
C LEU A 37 -15.18 4.32 -14.82
N ASP A 38 -16.44 3.94 -14.87
CA ASP A 38 -17.50 4.80 -15.36
C ASP A 38 -17.67 6.05 -14.48
N GLY A 39 -18.25 7.13 -15.03
CA GLY A 39 -18.54 8.36 -14.29
C GLY A 39 -17.74 9.59 -14.70
N LYS A 40 -16.70 9.46 -15.53
CA LYS A 40 -15.84 10.59 -16.01
C LYS A 40 -15.43 11.54 -14.89
N PHE A 41 -14.59 11.05 -13.99
CA PHE A 41 -14.16 11.79 -12.79
C PHE A 41 -13.23 12.94 -13.10
N THR A 42 -13.50 14.09 -12.48
CA THR A 42 -12.58 15.22 -12.38
C THR A 42 -12.02 15.29 -10.97
N VAL A 43 -10.69 15.31 -10.85
CA VAL A 43 -10.01 15.42 -9.55
C VAL A 43 -9.43 16.82 -9.42
N THR A 44 -9.85 17.56 -8.39
CA THR A 44 -9.44 18.95 -8.16
C THR A 44 -8.85 19.15 -6.78
N LYS A 45 -7.95 20.12 -6.67
CA LYS A 45 -7.33 20.55 -5.41
C LYS A 45 -7.75 21.97 -5.09
N GLU A 46 -8.34 22.20 -3.91
CA GLU A 46 -8.80 23.50 -3.46
C GLU A 46 -8.55 23.67 -1.97
N ALA A 47 -7.79 24.72 -1.60
CA ALA A 47 -7.53 25.11 -0.21
C ALA A 47 -7.12 23.94 0.72
N GLY A 48 -6.20 23.08 0.26
CA GLY A 48 -5.67 21.95 1.02
C GLY A 48 -6.66 20.77 1.14
N ARG A 49 -7.60 20.65 0.23
CA ARG A 49 -8.54 19.54 0.08
C ARG A 49 -8.54 19.03 -1.34
N ILE A 50 -8.82 17.76 -1.51
CA ILE A 50 -8.93 17.11 -2.82
C ILE A 50 -10.37 16.64 -2.98
N TYR A 51 -10.92 16.85 -4.15
CA TYR A 51 -12.28 16.44 -4.53
C TYR A 51 -12.21 15.59 -5.79
N ALA A 52 -12.89 14.46 -5.77
CA ALA A 52 -13.16 13.65 -6.95
C ALA A 52 -14.65 13.78 -7.26
N THR A 53 -14.99 14.35 -8.43
CA THR A 53 -16.36 14.62 -8.83
C THR A 53 -16.68 13.88 -10.11
N ALA A 54 -17.75 13.09 -10.10
CA ALA A 54 -18.28 12.38 -11.26
C ALA A 54 -19.13 13.32 -12.11
N ALA A 55 -18.96 13.26 -13.43
CA ALA A 55 -19.79 13.98 -14.40
C ALA A 55 -20.96 13.12 -14.93
N GLU A 56 -20.86 11.80 -14.82
CA GLU A 56 -21.82 10.83 -15.31
C GLU A 56 -22.14 9.79 -14.21
N GLU A 57 -23.06 8.87 -14.49
CA GLU A 57 -23.39 7.76 -13.59
C GLU A 57 -22.19 6.82 -13.40
N PHE A 58 -22.07 6.25 -12.22
CA PHE A 58 -20.97 5.37 -11.82
C PHE A 58 -21.43 4.36 -10.77
N ASP A 59 -20.67 3.27 -10.61
CA ASP A 59 -20.83 2.35 -9.50
C ASP A 59 -20.13 2.89 -8.26
N TYR A 60 -20.89 3.09 -7.19
CA TYR A 60 -20.40 3.66 -5.93
C TYR A 60 -19.35 2.76 -5.25
N ASP A 61 -19.60 1.46 -5.22
CA ASP A 61 -18.73 0.50 -4.52
C ASP A 61 -17.41 0.33 -5.26
N GLU A 62 -17.41 0.30 -6.58
CA GLU A 62 -16.19 0.28 -7.40
C GLU A 62 -15.32 1.52 -7.17
N VAL A 63 -15.94 2.70 -7.08
CA VAL A 63 -15.21 3.95 -6.79
C VAL A 63 -14.58 3.93 -5.40
N ILE A 64 -15.32 3.49 -4.38
CA ILE A 64 -14.80 3.37 -3.02
C ILE A 64 -13.65 2.37 -2.97
N ASP A 65 -13.78 1.21 -3.62
CA ASP A 65 -12.75 0.18 -3.66
C ASP A 65 -11.49 0.63 -4.40
N ALA A 66 -11.63 1.39 -5.47
CA ALA A 66 -10.50 2.00 -6.17
C ALA A 66 -9.77 3.03 -5.29
N LEU A 67 -10.52 3.92 -4.63
CA LEU A 67 -9.95 4.94 -3.74
C LEU A 67 -9.28 4.33 -2.50
N LYS A 68 -9.79 3.21 -1.97
CA LYS A 68 -9.17 2.47 -0.85
C LYS A 68 -7.81 1.85 -1.19
N LYS A 69 -7.41 1.81 -2.45
CA LYS A 69 -6.11 1.31 -2.90
C LYS A 69 -5.08 2.43 -3.12
N VAL A 70 -5.48 3.70 -3.05
CA VAL A 70 -4.59 4.84 -3.30
C VAL A 70 -3.91 5.29 -2.00
N PHE A 71 -2.61 5.05 -1.88
CA PHE A 71 -1.81 5.54 -0.75
C PHE A 71 -1.76 7.06 -0.70
N GLY A 72 -1.85 7.60 0.51
CA GLY A 72 -2.00 9.03 0.79
C GLY A 72 -3.42 9.41 1.20
N ILE A 73 -4.43 8.63 0.83
CA ILE A 73 -5.82 8.83 1.27
C ILE A 73 -5.98 8.37 2.71
N ALA A 74 -6.27 9.28 3.64
CA ALA A 74 -6.59 8.96 5.02
C ALA A 74 -8.08 8.65 5.21
N ALA A 75 -8.95 9.39 4.52
CA ALA A 75 -10.39 9.14 4.52
C ALA A 75 -11.05 9.62 3.23
N ILE A 76 -12.12 8.91 2.86
CA ILE A 76 -13.01 9.20 1.74
C ILE A 76 -14.34 9.62 2.34
N CYS A 77 -14.81 10.83 2.01
CA CYS A 77 -16.10 11.32 2.49
C CYS A 77 -17.01 11.57 1.29
N PRO A 78 -17.93 10.64 0.99
CA PRO A 78 -19.00 10.89 0.03
C PRO A 78 -19.80 12.11 0.45
N MET A 79 -20.02 13.06 -0.46
CA MET A 79 -20.60 14.34 -0.13
C MET A 79 -21.60 14.82 -1.16
N VAL A 80 -22.52 15.66 -0.71
CA VAL A 80 -23.39 16.45 -1.56
C VAL A 80 -22.89 17.89 -1.60
N GLN A 81 -22.80 18.44 -2.80
CA GLN A 81 -22.52 19.86 -3.00
C GLN A 81 -23.82 20.58 -3.35
N LEU A 82 -24.18 21.56 -2.53
CA LEU A 82 -25.39 22.37 -2.69
C LEU A 82 -25.00 23.77 -3.15
N GLU A 83 -25.80 24.37 -4.00
CA GLU A 83 -25.75 25.81 -4.26
C GLU A 83 -26.29 26.55 -3.03
N ASP A 84 -25.74 27.74 -2.77
CA ASP A 84 -26.24 28.60 -1.68
C ASP A 84 -27.40 29.44 -2.18
N ASN A 85 -28.61 28.89 -2.09
CA ASN A 85 -29.86 29.54 -2.48
C ASN A 85 -30.58 30.19 -1.27
N GLY A 86 -29.86 30.39 -0.16
CA GLY A 86 -30.38 30.97 1.07
C GLY A 86 -30.55 29.95 2.19
N TYR A 87 -30.81 30.48 3.38
CA TYR A 87 -30.74 29.69 4.61
C TYR A 87 -31.91 28.70 4.78
N ASP A 88 -33.09 29.06 4.29
CA ASP A 88 -34.27 28.17 4.33
C ASP A 88 -34.13 27.02 3.33
N ASP A 89 -33.50 27.26 2.16
CA ASP A 89 -33.20 26.19 1.19
C ASP A 89 -32.18 25.22 1.80
N LEU A 90 -31.14 25.71 2.50
CA LEU A 90 -30.18 24.89 3.23
C LEU A 90 -30.88 23.98 4.25
N LYS A 91 -31.80 24.50 5.07
CA LYS A 91 -32.57 23.71 6.04
C LYS A 91 -33.34 22.57 5.36
N ALA A 92 -34.07 22.89 4.29
CA ALA A 92 -34.82 21.88 3.51
C ALA A 92 -33.91 20.80 2.91
N LYS A 93 -32.76 21.20 2.36
CA LYS A 93 -31.76 20.28 1.76
C LYS A 93 -31.09 19.38 2.79
N ILE A 94 -30.89 19.85 4.02
CA ILE A 94 -30.35 19.03 5.12
C ILE A 94 -31.34 17.94 5.51
N VAL A 95 -32.65 18.26 5.62
CA VAL A 95 -33.67 17.25 5.87
C VAL A 95 -33.70 16.20 4.73
N GLU A 96 -33.68 16.65 3.47
CA GLU A 96 -33.61 15.74 2.31
C GLU A 96 -32.35 14.84 2.34
N TYR A 97 -31.19 15.41 2.75
CA TYR A 97 -29.96 14.66 2.89
C TYR A 97 -30.07 13.54 3.95
N VAL A 98 -30.56 13.90 5.14
CA VAL A 98 -30.73 12.95 6.26
C VAL A 98 -31.75 11.87 5.89
N ASP A 99 -32.83 12.23 5.21
CA ASP A 99 -33.84 11.28 4.77
C ASP A 99 -33.26 10.22 3.81
N LYS A 100 -32.48 10.65 2.82
CA LYS A 100 -31.88 9.78 1.82
C LYS A 100 -30.67 8.96 2.35
N ALA A 101 -29.87 9.58 3.23
CA ALA A 101 -28.64 8.95 3.72
C ALA A 101 -28.90 7.90 4.82
N TYR A 102 -29.97 8.08 5.58
CA TYR A 102 -30.31 7.26 6.75
C TYR A 102 -31.75 6.78 6.70
N PRO A 103 -32.04 5.63 6.08
CA PRO A 103 -33.40 5.07 6.05
C PRO A 103 -33.97 4.78 7.45
N ASP A 104 -33.14 4.22 8.35
CA ASP A 104 -33.46 4.12 9.77
C ASP A 104 -33.12 5.43 10.48
N LYS A 105 -34.10 5.98 11.19
CA LYS A 105 -34.00 7.26 11.91
C LYS A 105 -33.67 7.10 13.41
N HIS A 106 -33.45 5.87 13.89
CA HIS A 106 -33.09 5.61 15.28
C HIS A 106 -31.58 5.77 15.51
N PHE A 107 -31.09 7.00 15.46
CA PHE A 107 -29.68 7.32 15.73
C PHE A 107 -29.51 8.62 16.49
N THR A 108 -28.35 8.77 17.13
CA THR A 108 -27.92 10.04 17.71
C THR A 108 -27.08 10.83 16.72
N PHE A 109 -27.22 12.14 16.70
CA PHE A 109 -26.47 12.97 15.78
C PHE A 109 -25.93 14.26 16.37
N LYS A 110 -24.94 14.83 15.68
CA LYS A 110 -24.42 16.18 15.94
C LYS A 110 -24.19 16.88 14.60
N VAL A 111 -24.63 18.12 14.51
CA VAL A 111 -24.27 19.01 13.39
C VAL A 111 -22.94 19.69 13.71
N ASN A 112 -22.03 19.71 12.75
CA ASN A 112 -20.72 20.34 12.85
C ASN A 112 -20.50 21.27 11.66
N THR A 113 -20.80 22.54 11.83
CA THR A 113 -20.68 23.55 10.78
C THR A 113 -19.31 24.21 10.80
N ARG A 114 -18.66 24.26 9.64
CA ARG A 114 -17.44 25.01 9.41
C ARG A 114 -17.68 26.13 8.41
N ARG A 115 -17.47 27.37 8.82
CA ARG A 115 -17.52 28.54 7.95
C ARG A 115 -16.15 28.79 7.32
N ALA A 116 -15.98 28.43 6.05
CA ALA A 116 -14.86 28.87 5.24
C ALA A 116 -15.10 30.31 4.73
N ASN A 117 -16.36 30.66 4.46
CA ASN A 117 -16.79 32.05 4.23
C ASN A 117 -17.16 32.72 5.57
N LYS A 118 -16.27 33.58 6.08
CA LYS A 118 -16.52 34.31 7.34
C LYS A 118 -17.61 35.38 7.23
N GLN A 119 -18.00 35.78 6.03
CA GLN A 119 -19.07 36.75 5.76
C GLN A 119 -20.46 36.13 5.72
N TYR A 120 -20.57 34.80 5.92
CA TYR A 120 -21.87 34.12 5.97
C TYR A 120 -22.71 34.71 7.14
N PRO A 121 -24.01 35.02 6.92
CA PRO A 121 -24.81 35.79 7.88
C PRO A 121 -24.96 35.13 9.25
N HIS A 122 -24.96 33.79 9.31
CA HIS A 122 -25.13 33.03 10.55
C HIS A 122 -23.81 32.50 11.08
N THR A 123 -23.65 32.45 12.40
CA THR A 123 -22.51 31.81 13.06
C THR A 123 -22.57 30.29 12.93
N SER A 124 -21.43 29.60 13.11
CA SER A 124 -21.44 28.13 13.08
C SER A 124 -22.32 27.52 14.18
N GLU A 125 -22.40 28.16 15.32
CA GLU A 125 -23.21 27.71 16.47
C GLU A 125 -24.71 27.86 16.18
N GLU A 126 -25.13 29.00 15.59
CA GLU A 126 -26.50 29.21 15.14
C GLU A 126 -26.90 28.17 14.10
N VAL A 127 -26.06 27.96 13.07
CA VAL A 127 -26.31 26.93 12.04
C VAL A 127 -26.40 25.53 12.64
N ASN A 128 -25.52 25.19 13.58
CA ASN A 128 -25.58 23.87 14.24
C ASN A 128 -26.91 23.67 14.99
N ARG A 129 -27.37 24.68 15.74
CA ARG A 129 -28.61 24.63 16.48
C ARG A 129 -29.82 24.53 15.55
N ASP A 130 -29.89 25.43 14.58
CA ASP A 130 -31.08 25.56 13.70
C ASP A 130 -31.21 24.33 12.77
N LEU A 131 -30.08 23.77 12.25
CA LEU A 131 -30.10 22.52 11.48
C LEU A 131 -30.42 21.31 12.37
N GLY A 132 -29.96 21.32 13.63
CA GLY A 132 -30.33 20.30 14.61
C GLY A 132 -31.84 20.30 14.88
N GLU A 133 -32.43 21.48 15.04
CA GLU A 133 -33.87 21.66 15.27
C GLU A 133 -34.69 21.11 14.10
N VAL A 134 -34.38 21.50 12.86
CA VAL A 134 -35.15 21.03 11.69
C VAL A 134 -35.03 19.52 11.46
N ILE A 135 -33.91 18.90 11.86
CA ILE A 135 -33.75 17.44 11.79
C ILE A 135 -34.64 16.76 12.84
N LEU A 136 -34.66 17.26 14.08
CA LEU A 136 -35.50 16.73 15.16
C LEU A 136 -37.00 16.88 14.83
N ASP A 137 -37.41 18.01 14.26
CA ASP A 137 -38.79 18.26 13.85
C ASP A 137 -39.22 17.31 12.72
N ALA A 138 -38.33 17.06 11.76
CA ALA A 138 -38.64 16.18 10.63
C ALA A 138 -38.55 14.68 11.01
N PHE A 139 -37.70 14.32 11.95
CA PHE A 139 -37.43 12.92 12.35
C PHE A 139 -37.41 12.78 13.88
N PRO A 140 -38.58 12.71 14.54
CA PRO A 140 -38.72 12.67 16.01
C PRO A 140 -38.02 11.47 16.68
N GLU A 141 -37.68 10.42 15.92
CA GLU A 141 -36.95 9.24 16.40
C GLU A 141 -35.47 9.53 16.65
N THR A 142 -34.93 10.59 16.02
CA THR A 142 -33.51 10.98 16.19
C THR A 142 -33.32 11.69 17.53
N LYS A 143 -32.06 11.69 18.01
CA LYS A 143 -31.67 12.41 19.23
C LYS A 143 -30.34 13.14 19.02
N VAL A 144 -30.18 14.28 19.69
CA VAL A 144 -28.89 15.00 19.68
C VAL A 144 -27.95 14.41 20.74
N ASP A 145 -26.74 14.03 20.33
CA ASP A 145 -25.63 13.74 21.23
C ASP A 145 -24.41 14.55 20.79
N VAL A 146 -23.99 15.50 21.61
CA VAL A 146 -22.86 16.39 21.31
C VAL A 146 -21.50 15.79 21.66
N HIS A 147 -21.47 14.66 22.38
CA HIS A 147 -20.25 14.01 22.86
C HIS A 147 -19.87 12.77 22.01
N ASN A 148 -20.82 11.84 21.85
CA ASN A 148 -20.60 10.58 21.15
C ASN A 148 -21.75 10.29 20.17
N PRO A 149 -21.92 11.12 19.12
CA PRO A 149 -22.99 10.91 18.14
C PRO A 149 -22.69 9.72 17.23
N ASP A 150 -23.71 8.94 16.88
CA ASP A 150 -23.64 7.91 15.83
C ASP A 150 -23.36 8.57 14.47
N VAL A 151 -23.96 9.75 14.24
CA VAL A 151 -23.84 10.50 12.98
C VAL A 151 -23.28 11.90 13.24
N LEU A 152 -22.08 12.19 12.70
CA LEU A 152 -21.53 13.53 12.67
C LEU A 152 -21.82 14.19 11.32
N LEU A 153 -22.86 15.02 11.27
CA LEU A 153 -23.23 15.75 10.06
C LEU A 153 -22.35 16.99 9.87
N ASN A 154 -21.43 16.93 8.92
CA ASN A 154 -20.55 18.05 8.60
C ASN A 154 -21.17 18.94 7.54
N VAL A 155 -21.24 20.25 7.80
CA VAL A 155 -21.73 21.27 6.89
C VAL A 155 -20.64 22.33 6.70
N GLU A 156 -20.14 22.48 5.47
CA GLU A 156 -19.10 23.46 5.15
C GLU A 156 -19.65 24.58 4.29
N LEU A 157 -19.80 25.76 4.90
CA LEU A 157 -20.28 26.97 4.24
C LEU A 157 -19.09 27.65 3.52
N ARG A 158 -19.06 27.51 2.18
CA ARG A 158 -18.05 28.10 1.30
C ARG A 158 -18.60 29.28 0.54
N ALA A 159 -17.76 30.03 -0.16
CA ALA A 159 -18.18 31.26 -0.85
C ALA A 159 -19.20 31.02 -1.99
N LYS A 160 -19.16 29.86 -2.64
CA LYS A 160 -19.98 29.57 -3.83
C LYS A 160 -20.85 28.31 -3.68
N ARG A 161 -20.65 27.54 -2.63
CA ARG A 161 -21.35 26.25 -2.43
C ARG A 161 -21.34 25.84 -0.96
N ILE A 162 -22.25 24.96 -0.62
CA ILE A 162 -22.32 24.32 0.69
C ILE A 162 -22.03 22.83 0.50
N ASN A 163 -21.06 22.30 1.27
CA ASN A 163 -20.70 20.90 1.25
C ASN A 163 -21.31 20.19 2.45
N VAL A 164 -22.01 19.08 2.23
CA VAL A 164 -22.66 18.27 3.28
C VAL A 164 -22.17 16.84 3.20
N TYR A 165 -21.66 16.29 4.29
CA TYR A 165 -21.25 14.90 4.39
C TYR A 165 -21.29 14.41 5.85
N SER A 166 -21.56 13.12 6.02
CA SER A 166 -21.59 12.46 7.32
C SER A 166 -20.82 11.15 7.34
N LEU A 167 -20.68 10.51 6.17
CA LEU A 167 -19.91 9.28 6.03
C LEU A 167 -18.41 9.59 5.95
N VAL A 168 -17.61 8.81 6.70
CA VAL A 168 -16.15 8.90 6.70
C VAL A 168 -15.61 7.49 6.56
N ILE A 169 -15.21 7.12 5.35
CA ILE A 169 -14.69 5.79 5.02
C ILE A 169 -13.17 5.84 5.14
N PRO A 170 -12.55 4.97 5.97
CA PRO A 170 -11.10 4.93 6.11
C PRO A 170 -10.40 4.57 4.79
N GLY A 171 -9.35 5.33 4.45
CA GLY A 171 -8.44 5.01 3.34
C GLY A 171 -7.20 4.24 3.84
N PRO A 172 -6.28 3.87 2.95
CA PRO A 172 -5.08 3.11 3.30
C PRO A 172 -4.06 3.94 4.08
N GLY A 173 -4.16 5.28 4.06
CA GLY A 173 -3.18 6.18 4.65
C GLY A 173 -1.84 6.20 3.91
N GLY A 174 -0.78 6.57 4.60
CA GLY A 174 0.58 6.61 4.05
C GLY A 174 0.87 7.82 3.17
N MET A 175 1.75 7.63 2.19
CA MET A 175 2.26 8.65 1.27
C MET A 175 2.04 8.23 -0.18
N PRO A 176 1.81 9.14 -1.12
CA PRO A 176 1.68 8.81 -2.54
C PRO A 176 2.95 8.13 -3.06
N VAL A 177 2.79 7.03 -3.79
CA VAL A 177 3.90 6.26 -4.38
C VAL A 177 4.73 7.16 -5.31
N GLY A 178 6.05 6.93 -5.36
CA GLY A 178 6.98 7.73 -6.18
C GLY A 178 7.47 9.02 -5.51
N THR A 179 6.97 9.38 -4.31
CA THR A 179 7.41 10.58 -3.59
C THR A 179 8.65 10.36 -2.72
N ASN A 180 9.10 9.11 -2.50
CA ASN A 180 10.22 8.74 -1.64
C ASN A 180 11.23 7.78 -2.31
N GLY A 181 11.51 8.00 -3.59
CA GLY A 181 12.49 7.20 -4.33
C GLY A 181 11.99 5.81 -4.71
N ARG A 182 12.94 4.91 -5.00
CA ARG A 182 12.68 3.57 -5.55
C ARG A 182 13.47 2.52 -4.80
N ALA A 183 12.92 1.31 -4.61
CA ALA A 183 13.60 0.20 -3.96
C ALA A 183 13.24 -1.14 -4.63
N MET A 184 14.17 -2.10 -4.56
CA MET A 184 14.06 -3.43 -5.14
C MET A 184 13.56 -4.42 -4.10
N LEU A 185 12.39 -5.00 -4.33
CA LEU A 185 11.79 -6.04 -3.51
C LEU A 185 12.32 -7.41 -3.92
N LEU A 186 12.89 -8.18 -3.00
CA LEU A 186 13.11 -9.60 -3.19
C LEU A 186 11.78 -10.32 -2.97
N LEU A 187 11.06 -10.53 -4.08
CA LEU A 187 9.73 -11.14 -4.07
C LEU A 187 9.83 -12.66 -4.16
N SER A 188 9.07 -13.36 -3.35
CA SER A 188 8.96 -14.83 -3.34
C SER A 188 7.49 -15.25 -3.40
N GLY A 189 7.24 -16.55 -3.55
CA GLY A 189 5.89 -17.13 -3.49
C GLY A 189 5.30 -17.24 -2.08
N GLY A 190 6.01 -16.79 -1.04
CA GLY A 190 5.55 -16.81 0.35
C GLY A 190 4.67 -15.62 0.73
N ILE A 191 4.13 -15.67 1.96
CA ILE A 191 3.23 -14.65 2.52
C ILE A 191 3.97 -13.32 2.78
N ASP A 192 5.22 -13.38 3.22
CA ASP A 192 5.91 -12.26 3.85
C ASP A 192 6.37 -11.18 2.85
N SER A 193 6.92 -11.59 1.69
CA SER A 193 7.51 -10.63 0.74
C SER A 193 6.49 -9.71 0.05
N PRO A 194 5.27 -10.14 -0.34
CA PRO A 194 4.24 -9.23 -0.83
C PRO A 194 3.81 -8.20 0.21
N VAL A 195 3.68 -8.62 1.48
CA VAL A 195 3.35 -7.72 2.59
C VAL A 195 4.46 -6.68 2.81
N ALA A 196 5.73 -7.10 2.73
CA ALA A 196 6.87 -6.18 2.82
C ALA A 196 6.85 -5.13 1.71
N GLY A 197 6.58 -5.53 0.47
CA GLY A 197 6.42 -4.64 -0.68
C GLY A 197 5.30 -3.62 -0.47
N TYR A 198 4.12 -4.08 -0.05
CA TYR A 198 2.99 -3.22 0.28
C TYR A 198 3.32 -2.18 1.36
N MET A 199 3.97 -2.61 2.45
CA MET A 199 4.30 -1.72 3.57
C MET A 199 5.29 -0.62 3.18
N ILE A 200 6.29 -0.94 2.34
CA ILE A 200 7.26 0.06 1.86
C ILE A 200 6.62 0.96 0.79
N ALA A 201 5.81 0.43 -0.12
CA ALA A 201 5.05 1.24 -1.08
C ALA A 201 4.15 2.26 -0.38
N LYS A 202 3.52 1.88 0.73
CA LYS A 202 2.70 2.76 1.59
C LYS A 202 3.51 3.96 2.13
N ARG A 203 4.84 3.91 2.16
CA ARG A 203 5.71 5.03 2.53
C ARG A 203 6.10 5.91 1.35
N GLY A 204 5.47 5.73 0.20
CA GLY A 204 5.70 6.54 -1.00
C GLY A 204 6.86 6.06 -1.87
N VAL A 205 7.37 4.86 -1.64
CA VAL A 205 8.48 4.27 -2.42
C VAL A 205 7.91 3.54 -3.63
N THR A 206 8.48 3.78 -4.81
CA THR A 206 8.23 2.98 -6.01
C THR A 206 8.89 1.61 -5.84
N ILE A 207 8.15 0.54 -6.15
CA ILE A 207 8.63 -0.83 -6.00
C ILE A 207 9.02 -1.39 -7.37
N GLU A 208 10.27 -1.85 -7.48
CA GLU A 208 10.71 -2.82 -8.47
C GLU A 208 10.90 -4.17 -7.77
N ALA A 209 10.84 -5.29 -8.49
CA ALA A 209 10.94 -6.60 -7.86
C ALA A 209 11.93 -7.52 -8.55
N THR A 210 12.54 -8.40 -7.77
CA THR A 210 13.39 -9.50 -8.24
C THR A 210 12.88 -10.80 -7.64
N TYR A 211 12.70 -11.81 -8.50
CA TYR A 211 12.36 -13.18 -8.15
C TYR A 211 13.44 -14.14 -8.63
N PHE A 212 13.85 -15.06 -7.77
CA PHE A 212 14.83 -16.10 -8.08
C PHE A 212 14.10 -17.39 -8.44
N HIS A 213 14.23 -17.80 -9.72
CA HIS A 213 13.65 -19.00 -10.28
C HIS A 213 14.74 -20.03 -10.57
N ALA A 214 14.49 -21.30 -10.26
CA ALA A 214 15.48 -22.37 -10.43
C ALA A 214 14.91 -23.56 -11.22
N PRO A 215 14.61 -23.40 -12.53
CA PRO A 215 14.15 -24.52 -13.35
C PRO A 215 15.25 -25.57 -13.54
N PRO A 216 14.96 -26.89 -13.59
CA PRO A 216 13.61 -27.50 -13.50
C PRO A 216 13.13 -27.76 -12.06
N TYR A 217 13.87 -27.34 -11.05
CA TYR A 217 13.55 -27.59 -9.63
C TYR A 217 12.36 -26.79 -9.14
N THR A 218 12.18 -25.55 -9.64
CA THR A 218 10.94 -24.79 -9.46
C THR A 218 10.11 -24.85 -10.72
N SER A 219 8.80 -24.99 -10.58
CA SER A 219 7.87 -25.12 -11.70
C SER A 219 7.48 -23.75 -12.29
N ASP A 220 6.97 -23.75 -13.52
CA ASP A 220 6.35 -22.55 -14.12
C ASP A 220 5.13 -22.07 -13.31
N ARG A 221 4.46 -22.97 -12.58
CA ARG A 221 3.36 -22.61 -11.65
C ARG A 221 3.87 -21.82 -10.47
N ALA A 222 5.07 -22.14 -9.95
CA ALA A 222 5.70 -21.34 -8.90
C ALA A 222 6.04 -19.92 -9.41
N LYS A 223 6.55 -19.79 -10.64
CA LYS A 223 6.78 -18.49 -11.28
C LYS A 223 5.47 -17.71 -11.47
N GLN A 224 4.41 -18.38 -11.98
CA GLN A 224 3.10 -17.74 -12.16
C GLN A 224 2.52 -17.25 -10.84
N LYS A 225 2.65 -18.02 -9.74
CA LYS A 225 2.26 -17.62 -8.40
C LYS A 225 2.91 -16.29 -7.99
N VAL A 226 4.22 -16.14 -8.24
CA VAL A 226 4.95 -14.89 -7.93
C VAL A 226 4.46 -13.73 -8.80
N VAL A 227 4.19 -13.97 -10.09
CA VAL A 227 3.58 -12.95 -10.98
C VAL A 227 2.22 -12.51 -10.44
N ASP A 228 1.40 -13.42 -9.96
CA ASP A 228 0.07 -13.09 -9.42
C ASP A 228 0.18 -12.35 -8.09
N LEU A 229 1.14 -12.67 -7.23
CA LEU A 229 1.44 -11.90 -6.03
C LEU A 229 1.95 -10.49 -6.36
N ALA A 230 2.80 -10.34 -7.38
CA ALA A 230 3.24 -9.04 -7.86
C ALA A 230 2.06 -8.17 -8.32
N LYS A 231 1.06 -8.76 -9.00
CA LYS A 231 -0.19 -8.07 -9.39
C LYS A 231 -0.98 -7.58 -8.17
N GLN A 232 -1.05 -8.37 -7.08
CA GLN A 232 -1.74 -7.94 -5.87
C GLN A 232 -1.06 -6.71 -5.25
N VAL A 233 0.28 -6.72 -5.19
CA VAL A 233 1.05 -5.56 -4.71
C VAL A 233 0.88 -4.36 -5.63
N ALA A 234 0.87 -4.57 -6.95
CA ALA A 234 0.74 -3.52 -7.96
C ALA A 234 -0.57 -2.74 -7.87
N LYS A 235 -1.68 -3.36 -7.41
CA LYS A 235 -2.95 -2.67 -7.14
C LYS A 235 -2.81 -1.47 -6.20
N TYR A 236 -1.78 -1.47 -5.35
CA TYR A 236 -1.48 -0.42 -4.38
C TYR A 236 -0.21 0.38 -4.73
N ALA A 237 0.81 -0.32 -5.23
CA ALA A 237 2.13 0.25 -5.51
C ALA A 237 2.24 0.91 -6.90
N GLY A 238 1.25 0.69 -7.76
CA GLY A 238 1.36 1.02 -9.18
C GLY A 238 2.15 -0.06 -9.96
N PRO A 239 2.49 0.17 -11.22
CA PRO A 239 3.18 -0.79 -12.06
C PRO A 239 4.52 -1.23 -11.45
N ILE A 240 4.83 -2.54 -11.57
CA ILE A 240 6.07 -3.15 -11.05
C ILE A 240 6.82 -3.80 -12.21
N LYS A 241 8.12 -3.50 -12.34
CA LYS A 241 9.04 -4.26 -13.17
C LYS A 241 9.54 -5.46 -12.35
N LEU A 242 9.17 -6.66 -12.76
CA LEU A 242 9.59 -7.92 -12.13
C LEU A 242 10.75 -8.52 -12.91
N ASN A 243 11.92 -8.57 -12.30
CA ASN A 243 13.12 -9.23 -12.79
C ASN A 243 13.11 -10.70 -12.36
N VAL A 244 12.96 -11.64 -13.30
CA VAL A 244 13.03 -13.08 -13.04
C VAL A 244 14.44 -13.56 -13.33
N VAL A 245 15.17 -13.93 -12.30
CA VAL A 245 16.57 -14.38 -12.35
C VAL A 245 16.62 -15.90 -12.37
N ASN A 246 17.26 -16.50 -13.38
CA ASN A 246 17.57 -17.92 -13.34
C ASN A 246 18.73 -18.18 -12.38
N PHE A 247 18.43 -18.81 -11.25
CA PHE A 247 19.38 -19.07 -10.17
C PHE A 247 19.93 -20.50 -10.14
N THR A 248 19.53 -21.35 -11.08
CA THR A 248 19.82 -22.80 -11.11
C THR A 248 21.32 -23.10 -11.03
N ASP A 249 22.11 -22.54 -11.97
CA ASP A 249 23.53 -22.84 -12.06
C ASP A 249 24.29 -22.41 -10.81
N ILE A 250 23.92 -21.25 -10.26
CA ILE A 250 24.51 -20.72 -9.00
C ILE A 250 24.14 -21.63 -7.84
N GLN A 251 22.88 -22.03 -7.73
CA GLN A 251 22.39 -22.88 -6.63
C GLN A 251 23.05 -24.25 -6.64
N LEU A 252 23.20 -24.88 -7.81
CA LEU A 252 23.89 -26.16 -7.96
C LEU A 252 25.36 -26.04 -7.61
N TYR A 253 26.03 -24.99 -8.08
CA TYR A 253 27.45 -24.78 -7.79
C TYR A 253 27.71 -24.57 -6.29
N ILE A 254 26.85 -23.81 -5.61
CA ILE A 254 26.91 -23.66 -4.15
C ILE A 254 26.68 -25.02 -3.46
N TYR A 255 25.68 -25.80 -3.91
CA TYR A 255 25.36 -27.11 -3.35
C TYR A 255 26.54 -28.09 -3.45
N GLU A 256 27.29 -28.07 -4.57
CA GLU A 256 28.44 -28.95 -4.82
C GLU A 256 29.67 -28.56 -4.02
N GLN A 257 29.89 -27.25 -3.77
CA GLN A 257 31.16 -26.75 -3.24
C GLN A 257 31.12 -26.41 -1.75
N CYS A 258 29.93 -26.10 -1.20
CA CYS A 258 29.81 -25.57 0.15
C CYS A 258 29.18 -26.57 1.14
N PRO A 259 29.44 -26.42 2.46
CA PRO A 259 28.79 -27.23 3.48
C PRO A 259 27.26 -27.10 3.43
N HIS A 260 26.55 -28.22 3.48
CA HIS A 260 25.09 -28.23 3.31
C HIS A 260 24.35 -27.47 4.40
N GLU A 261 24.86 -27.45 5.63
CA GLU A 261 24.29 -26.70 6.75
C GLU A 261 24.29 -25.18 6.53
N GLU A 262 25.17 -24.66 5.67
CA GLU A 262 25.34 -23.24 5.36
C GLU A 262 24.67 -22.82 4.04
N LEU A 263 24.16 -23.77 3.26
CA LEU A 263 23.63 -23.51 1.89
C LEU A 263 22.63 -22.36 1.84
N THR A 264 21.64 -22.34 2.75
CA THR A 264 20.63 -21.30 2.76
C THR A 264 21.23 -19.92 3.00
N ILE A 265 22.23 -19.80 3.88
CA ILE A 265 22.89 -18.53 4.16
C ILE A 265 23.72 -18.07 2.96
N ILE A 266 24.52 -18.96 2.37
CA ILE A 266 25.36 -18.64 1.21
C ILE A 266 24.48 -18.28 -0.01
N MET A 267 23.45 -19.08 -0.32
CA MET A 267 22.51 -18.75 -1.40
C MET A 267 21.88 -17.38 -1.22
N ARG A 268 21.37 -17.06 -0.01
CA ARG A 268 20.79 -15.75 0.28
C ARG A 268 21.79 -14.60 0.09
N ARG A 269 23.06 -14.79 0.44
CA ARG A 269 24.09 -13.77 0.19
C ARG A 269 24.27 -13.49 -1.30
N TYR A 270 24.28 -14.52 -2.16
CA TYR A 270 24.33 -14.33 -3.61
C TYR A 270 23.05 -13.76 -4.21
N MET A 271 21.89 -14.13 -3.68
CA MET A 271 20.62 -13.47 -4.03
C MET A 271 20.63 -11.98 -3.71
N MET A 272 21.14 -11.60 -2.53
CA MET A 272 21.26 -10.18 -2.14
C MET A 272 22.25 -9.43 -3.04
N LYS A 273 23.39 -10.01 -3.40
CA LYS A 273 24.36 -9.42 -4.34
C LYS A 273 23.72 -9.17 -5.71
N ILE A 274 23.05 -10.18 -6.28
CA ILE A 274 22.37 -10.07 -7.58
C ILE A 274 21.26 -9.03 -7.53
N ALA A 275 20.42 -9.05 -6.49
CA ALA A 275 19.36 -8.08 -6.32
C ALA A 275 19.89 -6.65 -6.19
N GLU A 276 21.02 -6.44 -5.53
CA GLU A 276 21.68 -5.14 -5.42
C GLU A 276 22.21 -4.65 -6.77
N GLU A 277 22.81 -5.51 -7.60
CA GLU A 277 23.28 -5.15 -8.95
C GLU A 277 22.09 -4.79 -9.86
N LEU A 278 20.98 -5.53 -9.79
CA LEU A 278 19.76 -5.20 -10.52
C LEU A 278 19.14 -3.90 -9.98
N ALA A 279 19.15 -3.69 -8.67
CA ALA A 279 18.67 -2.48 -8.04
C ALA A 279 19.43 -1.24 -8.54
N LYS A 280 20.77 -1.31 -8.62
CA LYS A 280 21.60 -0.24 -9.16
C LYS A 280 21.31 0.05 -10.64
N LYS A 281 21.05 -0.98 -11.45
CA LYS A 281 20.66 -0.83 -12.87
C LYS A 281 19.31 -0.13 -13.04
N ASP A 282 18.40 -0.30 -12.06
CA ASP A 282 17.04 0.23 -12.07
C ASP A 282 16.88 1.50 -11.20
N ASP A 283 18.00 2.17 -10.85
CA ASP A 283 18.03 3.38 -10.01
C ASP A 283 17.32 3.20 -8.64
N CYS A 284 17.31 1.98 -8.11
CA CYS A 284 16.82 1.70 -6.77
C CYS A 284 17.89 2.06 -5.71
N LEU A 285 17.45 2.69 -4.63
CA LEU A 285 18.32 3.17 -3.55
C LEU A 285 18.31 2.27 -2.30
N GLY A 286 17.65 1.11 -2.38
CA GLY A 286 17.58 0.14 -1.29
C GLY A 286 16.97 -1.17 -1.74
N LEU A 287 17.15 -2.19 -0.88
CA LEU A 287 16.54 -3.50 -1.03
C LEU A 287 15.40 -3.65 -0.02
N ILE A 288 14.41 -4.48 -0.35
CA ILE A 288 13.30 -4.81 0.56
C ILE A 288 13.23 -6.31 0.71
N THR A 289 13.16 -6.81 1.94
CA THR A 289 12.97 -8.23 2.24
C THR A 289 11.82 -8.45 3.21
N GLY A 290 11.15 -9.61 3.11
CA GLY A 290 10.06 -10.02 4.01
C GLY A 290 10.55 -10.77 5.26
N GLU A 291 11.75 -10.46 5.77
CA GLU A 291 12.33 -11.18 6.91
C GLU A 291 11.71 -10.74 8.24
N SER A 292 11.41 -11.75 9.11
CA SER A 292 11.01 -11.55 10.50
C SER A 292 11.93 -12.37 11.42
N ILE A 293 12.38 -11.78 12.54
CA ILE A 293 13.35 -12.43 13.46
C ILE A 293 12.73 -13.68 14.06
N GLY A 294 13.45 -14.81 13.94
CA GLY A 294 13.07 -16.06 14.60
C GLY A 294 12.00 -16.88 13.89
N GLN A 295 11.48 -16.44 12.75
CA GLN A 295 10.45 -17.18 12.02
C GLN A 295 10.99 -18.50 11.42
N VAL A 296 12.21 -18.48 10.90
CA VAL A 296 12.93 -19.65 10.37
C VAL A 296 14.41 -19.60 10.74
N ALA A 297 15.13 -20.72 10.59
CA ALA A 297 16.56 -20.85 10.95
C ALA A 297 17.45 -19.80 10.28
N SER A 298 17.17 -19.41 9.06
CA SER A 298 17.92 -18.39 8.31
C SER A 298 17.56 -16.94 8.67
N GLN A 299 16.64 -16.72 9.61
CA GLN A 299 16.16 -15.40 10.05
C GLN A 299 16.50 -15.11 11.52
N THR A 300 17.56 -15.72 12.05
CA THR A 300 18.14 -15.31 13.34
C THR A 300 18.91 -14.00 13.17
N VAL A 301 19.13 -13.26 14.25
CA VAL A 301 19.96 -12.03 14.22
C VAL A 301 21.35 -12.30 13.63
N HIS A 302 21.95 -13.46 13.96
CA HIS A 302 23.25 -13.88 13.39
C HIS A 302 23.16 -14.10 11.89
N SER A 303 22.15 -14.83 11.42
CA SER A 303 21.91 -15.09 9.99
C SER A 303 21.68 -13.80 9.22
N LEU A 304 20.85 -12.90 9.76
CA LEU A 304 20.57 -11.60 9.16
C LEU A 304 21.82 -10.72 9.06
N ALA A 305 22.67 -10.71 10.10
CA ALA A 305 23.93 -9.96 10.08
C ALA A 305 24.86 -10.46 8.97
N VAL A 306 24.98 -11.78 8.82
CA VAL A 306 25.83 -12.41 7.80
C VAL A 306 25.30 -12.19 6.39
N THR A 307 23.99 -12.32 6.18
CA THR A 307 23.37 -12.05 4.85
C THR A 307 23.43 -10.57 4.49
N ASN A 308 23.25 -9.67 5.45
CA ASN A 308 23.33 -8.23 5.21
C ASN A 308 24.75 -7.75 4.87
N ALA A 309 25.80 -8.46 5.32
CA ALA A 309 27.19 -8.04 5.16
C ALA A 309 27.67 -7.94 3.70
N VAL A 310 26.92 -8.47 2.72
CA VAL A 310 27.23 -8.34 1.29
C VAL A 310 26.58 -7.14 0.62
N CYS A 311 25.66 -6.45 1.30
CA CYS A 311 24.94 -5.31 0.76
C CYS A 311 25.63 -4.00 1.06
N THR A 312 25.68 -3.11 0.07
CA THR A 312 26.12 -1.72 0.21
C THR A 312 24.92 -0.77 0.26
N LEU A 313 23.79 -1.14 -0.33
CA LEU A 313 22.53 -0.42 -0.22
C LEU A 313 21.82 -0.74 1.11
N PRO A 314 21.04 0.19 1.65
CA PRO A 314 20.19 -0.09 2.81
C PRO A 314 19.20 -1.22 2.51
N VAL A 315 18.98 -2.10 3.50
CA VAL A 315 18.01 -3.19 3.41
C VAL A 315 16.84 -2.90 4.35
N PHE A 316 15.67 -2.67 3.76
CA PHE A 316 14.44 -2.41 4.49
C PHE A 316 13.75 -3.73 4.85
N ARG A 317 13.50 -3.93 6.13
CA ARG A 317 12.84 -5.12 6.69
C ARG A 317 11.60 -4.70 7.48
N PRO A 318 10.50 -4.34 6.78
CA PRO A 318 9.32 -3.80 7.47
C PRO A 318 8.65 -4.79 8.42
N LEU A 319 8.90 -6.10 8.25
CA LEU A 319 8.30 -7.16 9.05
C LEU A 319 9.19 -7.65 10.19
N ILE A 320 10.33 -7.03 10.42
CA ILE A 320 11.40 -7.58 11.29
C ILE A 320 10.95 -7.93 12.71
N GLY A 321 10.00 -7.21 13.26
CA GLY A 321 9.44 -7.42 14.59
C GLY A 321 8.01 -7.97 14.61
N PHE A 322 7.44 -8.32 13.46
CA PHE A 322 6.07 -8.84 13.35
C PHE A 322 6.04 -10.34 13.63
N ASP A 323 4.99 -10.79 14.30
CA ASP A 323 4.69 -12.23 14.36
C ASP A 323 3.95 -12.69 13.08
N LYS A 324 3.75 -14.01 12.98
CA LYS A 324 3.14 -14.58 11.77
C LYS A 324 1.69 -14.17 11.58
N GLN A 325 0.95 -13.97 12.68
CA GLN A 325 -0.46 -13.57 12.61
C GLN A 325 -0.63 -12.15 12.10
N GLU A 326 0.19 -11.22 12.58
CA GLU A 326 0.18 -9.82 12.11
C GLU A 326 0.47 -9.73 10.59
N ILE A 327 1.38 -10.58 10.08
CA ILE A 327 1.71 -10.63 8.64
C ILE A 327 0.54 -11.22 7.85
N VAL A 328 -0.10 -12.28 8.35
CA VAL A 328 -1.26 -12.91 7.70
C VAL A 328 -2.41 -11.92 7.57
N GLU A 329 -2.74 -11.17 8.63
CA GLU A 329 -3.81 -10.17 8.61
C GLU A 329 -3.60 -9.10 7.51
N ILE A 330 -2.35 -8.67 7.32
CA ILE A 330 -2.04 -7.72 6.24
C ILE A 330 -2.14 -8.42 4.88
N SER A 331 -1.68 -9.67 4.77
CA SER A 331 -1.74 -10.44 3.53
C SER A 331 -3.18 -10.67 3.07
N GLU A 332 -4.09 -10.99 4.00
CA GLU A 332 -5.53 -11.09 3.74
C GLU A 332 -6.11 -9.74 3.27
N LYS A 333 -5.77 -8.67 3.97
CA LYS A 333 -6.22 -7.31 3.63
C LYS A 333 -5.85 -6.87 2.21
N ILE A 334 -4.75 -7.35 1.66
CA ILE A 334 -4.28 -7.02 0.31
C ILE A 334 -4.61 -8.09 -0.73
N ASP A 335 -5.46 -9.05 -0.39
CA ASP A 335 -5.87 -10.18 -1.25
C ASP A 335 -4.69 -11.07 -1.73
N ALA A 336 -3.58 -11.10 -0.98
CA ALA A 336 -2.40 -11.86 -1.34
C ALA A 336 -2.34 -13.24 -0.65
N TYR A 337 -3.08 -13.45 0.43
CA TYR A 337 -2.98 -14.64 1.27
C TYR A 337 -3.30 -15.93 0.51
N GLU A 338 -4.47 -16.01 -0.14
CA GLU A 338 -4.91 -17.22 -0.85
C GLU A 338 -3.94 -17.64 -1.96
N THR A 339 -3.35 -16.68 -2.67
CA THR A 339 -2.32 -16.96 -3.67
C THR A 339 -1.03 -17.43 -3.00
N SER A 340 -0.64 -16.82 -1.88
CA SER A 340 0.63 -17.10 -1.21
C SER A 340 0.69 -18.50 -0.55
N ILE A 341 -0.45 -19.10 -0.18
CA ILE A 341 -0.52 -20.44 0.41
C ILE A 341 -0.62 -21.58 -0.62
N LEU A 342 -0.68 -21.26 -1.92
CA LEU A 342 -0.66 -22.31 -2.96
C LEU A 342 0.60 -23.17 -2.84
N PRO A 343 0.51 -24.51 -3.04
CA PRO A 343 1.56 -25.47 -2.73
C PRO A 343 2.64 -25.54 -3.85
N PHE A 344 3.20 -24.37 -4.20
CA PHE A 344 4.32 -24.27 -5.15
C PHE A 344 5.54 -23.74 -4.42
N GLU A 345 6.62 -24.51 -4.47
CA GLU A 345 7.83 -24.24 -3.71
C GLU A 345 8.73 -23.19 -4.36
N ASP A 346 9.38 -22.36 -3.53
CA ASP A 346 10.43 -21.43 -3.93
C ASP A 346 11.81 -22.12 -4.00
N CYS A 347 12.74 -21.51 -4.75
CA CYS A 347 14.08 -22.04 -4.93
C CYS A 347 14.84 -22.27 -3.59
N CYS A 348 14.57 -21.45 -2.58
CA CYS A 348 15.22 -21.57 -1.26
C CYS A 348 14.86 -22.83 -0.49
N THR A 349 13.75 -23.50 -0.82
CA THR A 349 13.25 -24.68 -0.08
C THR A 349 13.74 -26.00 -0.65
N ILE A 350 14.31 -25.99 -1.85
CA ILE A 350 14.68 -27.22 -2.59
C ILE A 350 15.87 -27.94 -1.96
N PHE A 351 16.88 -27.21 -1.51
CA PHE A 351 18.13 -27.75 -0.95
C PHE A 351 18.31 -27.38 0.53
N VAL A 352 17.26 -27.51 1.31
CA VAL A 352 17.32 -27.24 2.75
C VAL A 352 18.05 -28.36 3.48
N ALA A 353 19.07 -28.01 4.25
CA ALA A 353 19.77 -28.96 5.11
C ALA A 353 18.83 -29.48 6.23
N LYS A 354 19.02 -30.75 6.66
CA LYS A 354 18.30 -31.28 7.84
C LYS A 354 18.53 -30.48 9.11
N HIS A 355 19.74 -29.93 9.24
CA HIS A 355 20.17 -29.10 10.38
C HIS A 355 20.85 -27.82 9.88
N PRO A 356 20.08 -26.80 9.45
CA PRO A 356 20.63 -25.56 8.99
C PRO A 356 21.29 -24.78 10.13
N VAL A 357 22.41 -24.10 9.84
CA VAL A 357 23.11 -23.27 10.84
C VAL A 357 22.22 -22.08 11.26
N THR A 358 22.05 -21.91 12.58
CA THR A 358 21.26 -20.81 13.16
C THR A 358 22.13 -19.67 13.73
N LYS A 359 23.44 -19.93 13.91
CA LYS A 359 24.44 -18.96 14.38
C LYS A 359 25.65 -18.95 13.46
N PRO A 360 25.49 -18.59 12.17
CA PRO A 360 26.61 -18.54 11.24
C PRO A 360 27.64 -17.50 11.68
N SER A 361 28.92 -17.82 11.47
CA SER A 361 30.04 -16.88 11.63
C SER A 361 30.40 -16.29 10.26
N LEU A 362 30.49 -14.97 10.16
CA LEU A 362 30.87 -14.30 8.92
C LEU A 362 32.19 -14.78 8.36
N ASN A 363 33.19 -15.03 9.25
CA ASN A 363 34.52 -15.53 8.85
C ASN A 363 34.43 -16.95 8.27
N VAL A 364 33.62 -17.83 8.85
CA VAL A 364 33.42 -19.19 8.35
C VAL A 364 32.76 -19.13 6.98
N ILE A 365 31.64 -18.41 6.86
CA ILE A 365 30.93 -18.24 5.58
C ILE A 365 31.85 -17.65 4.50
N HIS A 366 32.66 -16.63 4.81
CA HIS A 366 33.63 -16.09 3.85
C HIS A 366 34.69 -17.12 3.41
N ASN A 367 35.16 -17.99 4.33
CA ASN A 367 36.09 -19.04 3.95
C ASN A 367 35.49 -20.09 3.06
N ASP A 368 34.19 -20.43 3.28
CA ASP A 368 33.47 -21.37 2.44
C ASP A 368 33.12 -20.76 1.06
N GLU A 369 32.79 -19.48 1.02
CA GLU A 369 32.61 -18.75 -0.25
C GLU A 369 33.87 -18.71 -1.12
N LYS A 370 35.10 -18.79 -0.55
CA LYS A 370 36.32 -18.87 -1.36
C LYS A 370 36.38 -20.11 -2.24
N LYS A 371 35.70 -21.19 -1.87
CA LYS A 371 35.57 -22.40 -2.69
C LYS A 371 34.81 -22.15 -4.00
N LEU A 372 34.02 -21.08 -4.05
CA LEU A 372 33.22 -20.68 -5.21
C LEU A 372 33.99 -19.78 -6.20
N SER A 373 35.15 -19.27 -5.83
CA SER A 373 35.91 -18.21 -6.52
C SER A 373 36.23 -18.52 -7.99
N GLU A 374 36.23 -19.78 -8.40
CA GLU A 374 36.59 -20.17 -9.76
C GLU A 374 35.51 -19.77 -10.80
N LYS A 375 34.22 -19.89 -10.45
CA LYS A 375 33.12 -19.74 -11.42
C LYS A 375 31.99 -18.82 -10.98
N ILE A 376 31.93 -18.45 -9.71
CA ILE A 376 30.75 -17.78 -9.17
C ILE A 376 30.46 -16.43 -9.82
N ASP A 377 31.51 -15.66 -10.12
CA ASP A 377 31.37 -14.33 -10.73
C ASP A 377 30.84 -14.43 -12.17
N GLU A 378 31.31 -15.45 -12.95
CA GLU A 378 30.78 -15.74 -14.29
C GLU A 378 29.32 -16.16 -14.23
N LEU A 379 28.95 -17.04 -13.29
CA LEU A 379 27.57 -17.50 -13.11
C LEU A 379 26.64 -16.36 -12.69
N MET A 380 27.09 -15.49 -11.80
CA MET A 380 26.33 -14.30 -11.40
C MET A 380 26.13 -13.36 -12.58
N GLN A 381 27.20 -13.07 -13.36
CA GLN A 381 27.09 -12.19 -14.52
C GLN A 381 26.13 -12.76 -15.55
N LYS A 382 26.23 -14.07 -15.86
CA LYS A 382 25.29 -14.78 -16.73
C LYS A 382 23.84 -14.64 -16.24
N ALA A 383 23.60 -14.87 -14.95
CA ALA A 383 22.25 -14.73 -14.37
C ALA A 383 21.69 -13.31 -14.50
N ILE A 384 22.54 -12.29 -14.34
CA ILE A 384 22.17 -10.87 -14.49
C ILE A 384 21.93 -10.49 -15.96
N ASP A 385 22.72 -11.03 -16.88
CA ASP A 385 22.61 -10.70 -18.31
C ASP A 385 21.43 -11.42 -19.00
N THR A 386 20.95 -12.53 -18.44
CA THR A 386 19.83 -13.32 -18.95
C THR A 386 18.54 -13.14 -18.17
N VAL A 387 18.40 -12.05 -17.40
CA VAL A 387 17.19 -11.75 -16.64
C VAL A 387 15.98 -11.61 -17.60
N GLU A 388 14.93 -12.33 -17.30
CA GLU A 388 13.62 -12.14 -17.94
C GLU A 388 12.88 -11.00 -17.21
N VAL A 389 12.44 -10.00 -17.96
CA VAL A 389 11.70 -8.86 -17.40
C VAL A 389 10.22 -9.01 -17.72
N ILE A 390 9.38 -8.97 -16.67
CA ILE A 390 7.93 -8.99 -16.78
C ILE A 390 7.40 -7.64 -16.26
N HIS A 391 6.64 -6.92 -17.07
CA HIS A 391 5.97 -5.70 -16.66
C HIS A 391 4.60 -6.04 -16.08
N ILE A 392 4.42 -5.75 -14.79
CA ILE A 392 3.16 -5.95 -14.06
C ILE A 392 2.40 -4.63 -14.09
N GLU A 393 1.22 -4.63 -14.68
CA GLU A 393 0.32 -3.48 -14.67
C GLU A 393 -0.50 -3.45 -13.37
N ALA A 394 -0.93 -2.24 -12.96
CA ALA A 394 -1.75 -2.02 -11.77
C ALA A 394 -3.24 -2.14 -12.07
#